data_0f4a81c54e5c75930825bd4863adf641
#
_entry.id   0f4a81c54e5c75930825bd4863adf641
#
_cell.length_a   1.000
_cell.length_b   1.000
_cell.length_c   1.000
_cell.angle_alpha   90.00
_cell.angle_beta   90.00
_cell.angle_gamma   90.00
#
_symmetry.space_group_name_H-M   'P 1'
#
loop_
_entity.id
_entity.type
_entity.pdbx_description
1 polymer ?
#
loop_
_entity_poly.entity_id
_entity_poly.type
_entity_poly.pdbx_seq_one_letter_code
_entity_poly.pdbx_strand_id
1 'polypeptide(L)'
;MQFSKGFIRQVVEATNLVDLISEHGITLKRAGTNYKGLCPFHAEKTPSFNVNPLRGFFHCFGCSTSGDAIKFLTQYDRLSFSEAVEDLAKRASIPLQIESGSSRRTNPDEDRGLRCLREAATFYRENLSAPEGASAIEYLRQRTIPENMQEHFQLGVSPDEWQGVLNRLQQNKIAVTDLLG
;
A
#
# COMPACT_ATOMS: atom_id res chain seq x y z
N MET A 1 0.20 4.14 -12.62
CA MET A 1 -0.95 3.41 -13.22
C MET A 1 -1.59 2.57 -12.12
N GLN A 2 -2.93 2.45 -12.10
CA GLN A 2 -3.62 1.62 -11.12
C GLN A 2 -4.32 0.46 -11.85
N PHE A 3 -4.12 -0.75 -11.33
CA PHE A 3 -4.77 -1.95 -11.84
C PHE A 3 -5.84 -2.44 -10.86
N SER A 4 -6.94 -3.00 -11.36
CA SER A 4 -7.96 -3.59 -10.50
C SER A 4 -7.43 -4.84 -9.79
N LYS A 5 -7.95 -5.12 -8.59
CA LYS A 5 -7.60 -6.35 -7.85
C LYS A 5 -7.91 -7.60 -8.68
N GLY A 6 -9.00 -7.58 -9.47
CA GLY A 6 -9.38 -8.67 -10.36
C GLY A 6 -8.36 -8.90 -11.47
N PHE A 7 -7.88 -7.83 -12.10
CA PHE A 7 -6.86 -7.90 -13.13
C PHE A 7 -5.52 -8.43 -12.59
N ILE A 8 -5.07 -7.92 -11.45
CA ILE A 8 -3.84 -8.38 -10.78
C ILE A 8 -3.92 -9.88 -10.51
N ARG A 9 -5.05 -10.33 -9.95
CA ARG A 9 -5.28 -11.75 -9.66
C ARG A 9 -5.25 -12.59 -10.92
N GLN A 10 -5.92 -12.17 -12.00
CA GLN A 10 -5.93 -12.85 -13.29
C GLN A 10 -4.51 -13.02 -13.86
N VAL A 11 -3.69 -11.97 -13.80
CA VAL A 11 -2.31 -11.97 -14.28
C VAL A 11 -1.45 -12.94 -13.46
N VAL A 12 -1.57 -12.92 -12.14
CA VAL A 12 -0.81 -13.83 -11.26
C VAL A 12 -1.23 -15.28 -11.47
N GLU A 13 -2.54 -15.57 -11.58
CA GLU A 13 -3.05 -16.93 -11.81
C GLU A 13 -2.66 -17.49 -13.19
N ALA A 14 -2.52 -16.63 -14.20
CA ALA A 14 -2.07 -17.02 -15.52
C ALA A 14 -0.55 -17.23 -15.63
N THR A 15 0.22 -16.83 -14.62
CA THR A 15 1.68 -16.90 -14.64
C THR A 15 2.17 -18.23 -14.09
N ASN A 16 2.93 -18.99 -14.90
CA ASN A 16 3.69 -20.13 -14.38
C ASN A 16 4.95 -19.64 -13.64
N LEU A 17 4.90 -19.66 -12.32
CA LEU A 17 5.99 -19.16 -11.48
C LEU A 17 7.30 -19.96 -11.63
N VAL A 18 7.23 -21.25 -11.94
CA VAL A 18 8.42 -22.09 -12.14
C VAL A 18 9.13 -21.68 -13.44
N ASP A 19 8.39 -21.48 -14.52
CA ASP A 19 8.94 -21.06 -15.79
C ASP A 19 9.53 -19.65 -15.67
N LEU A 20 8.79 -18.73 -15.07
CA LEU A 20 9.26 -17.36 -14.80
C LEU A 20 10.61 -17.34 -14.08
N ILE A 21 10.73 -18.09 -12.98
CA ILE A 21 11.98 -18.16 -12.19
C ILE A 21 13.11 -18.81 -12.99
N SER A 22 12.79 -19.85 -13.77
CA SER A 22 13.79 -20.57 -14.58
C SER A 22 14.32 -19.70 -15.72
N GLU A 23 13.50 -18.87 -16.34
CA GLU A 23 13.92 -17.90 -17.36
C GLU A 23 14.93 -16.86 -16.84
N HIS A 24 14.91 -16.58 -15.54
CA HIS A 24 15.89 -15.73 -14.87
C HIS A 24 17.22 -16.48 -14.50
N GLY A 25 17.41 -17.68 -15.08
CA GLY A 25 18.65 -18.45 -14.88
C GLY A 25 18.73 -19.22 -13.57
N ILE A 26 17.65 -19.27 -12.78
CA ILE A 26 17.61 -19.98 -11.52
C ILE A 26 17.24 -21.43 -11.77
N THR A 27 18.18 -22.34 -11.49
CA THR A 27 17.97 -23.78 -11.70
C THR A 27 17.06 -24.35 -10.60
N LEU A 28 15.88 -24.80 -11.01
CA LEU A 28 14.91 -25.45 -10.14
C LEU A 28 14.85 -26.95 -10.42
N LYS A 29 14.91 -27.76 -9.37
CA LYS A 29 14.77 -29.23 -9.42
C LYS A 29 13.43 -29.65 -8.79
N ARG A 30 12.72 -30.56 -9.42
CA ARG A 30 11.46 -31.06 -8.89
C ARG A 30 11.68 -31.83 -7.57
N ALA A 31 10.88 -31.53 -6.57
CA ALA A 31 10.90 -32.18 -5.26
C ALA A 31 9.46 -32.46 -4.82
N GLY A 32 8.93 -33.61 -5.24
CA GLY A 32 7.52 -33.95 -5.06
C GLY A 32 6.59 -33.06 -5.89
N THR A 33 5.68 -32.37 -5.23
CA THR A 33 4.74 -31.41 -5.84
C THR A 33 5.34 -30.00 -6.00
N ASN A 34 6.50 -29.74 -5.40
CA ASN A 34 7.18 -28.46 -5.41
C ASN A 34 8.47 -28.52 -6.23
N TYR A 35 9.10 -27.37 -6.39
CA TYR A 35 10.43 -27.23 -6.95
C TYR A 35 11.38 -26.63 -5.92
N LYS A 36 12.66 -27.01 -5.96
CA LYS A 36 13.70 -26.49 -5.08
C LYS A 36 14.91 -26.01 -5.89
N GLY A 37 15.54 -24.94 -5.44
CA GLY A 37 16.77 -24.40 -6.00
C GLY A 37 17.57 -23.62 -4.98
N LEU A 38 18.67 -23.04 -5.43
CA LEU A 38 19.41 -22.06 -4.65
C LEU A 38 18.65 -20.74 -4.68
N CYS A 39 18.62 -20.05 -3.55
CA CYS A 39 17.91 -18.79 -3.42
C CYS A 39 18.61 -17.67 -4.19
N PRO A 40 17.89 -16.92 -5.03
CA PRO A 40 18.46 -15.79 -5.74
C PRO A 40 18.64 -14.53 -4.86
N PHE A 41 18.05 -14.52 -3.67
CA PHE A 41 18.01 -13.35 -2.79
C PHE A 41 19.08 -13.36 -1.70
N HIS A 42 19.76 -14.50 -1.48
CA HIS A 42 20.90 -14.60 -0.58
C HIS A 42 21.88 -15.70 -1.05
N ALA A 43 23.14 -15.59 -0.65
CA ALA A 43 24.15 -16.56 -0.99
C ALA A 43 24.01 -17.82 -0.13
N GLU A 44 23.86 -18.99 -0.76
CA GLU A 44 23.77 -20.27 -0.09
C GLU A 44 24.40 -21.39 -0.95
N LYS A 45 24.76 -22.49 -0.29
CA LYS A 45 25.31 -23.69 -0.97
C LYS A 45 24.32 -24.85 -1.02
N THR A 46 23.32 -24.84 -0.16
CA THR A 46 22.28 -25.88 -0.05
C THR A 46 20.95 -25.30 -0.48
N PRO A 47 20.20 -25.99 -1.38
CA PRO A 47 18.91 -25.49 -1.86
C PRO A 47 17.89 -25.30 -0.74
N SER A 48 17.50 -24.06 -0.46
CA SER A 48 16.47 -23.70 0.51
C SER A 48 15.27 -22.95 -0.12
N PHE A 49 15.38 -22.58 -1.39
CA PHE A 49 14.34 -21.87 -2.13
C PHE A 49 13.32 -22.86 -2.68
N ASN A 50 12.08 -22.78 -2.20
CA ASN A 50 10.99 -23.64 -2.60
C ASN A 50 9.96 -22.87 -3.42
N VAL A 51 9.49 -23.47 -4.51
CA VAL A 51 8.44 -22.94 -5.37
C VAL A 51 7.29 -23.93 -5.44
N ASN A 52 6.09 -23.50 -5.11
CA ASN A 52 4.88 -24.28 -5.23
C ASN A 52 4.11 -23.82 -6.49
N PRO A 53 4.10 -24.62 -7.57
CA PRO A 53 3.47 -24.21 -8.83
C PRO A 53 1.94 -24.13 -8.71
N LEU A 54 1.30 -24.98 -7.88
CA LEU A 54 -0.14 -24.99 -7.73
C LEU A 54 -0.68 -23.75 -6.99
N ARG A 55 0.12 -23.24 -6.05
CA ARG A 55 -0.24 -22.04 -5.30
C ARG A 55 0.33 -20.75 -5.91
N GLY A 56 1.17 -20.85 -6.93
CA GLY A 56 1.85 -19.68 -7.51
C GLY A 56 2.72 -18.92 -6.48
N PHE A 57 3.37 -19.64 -5.57
CA PHE A 57 4.03 -19.05 -4.42
C PHE A 57 5.42 -19.63 -4.21
N PHE A 58 6.40 -18.78 -3.84
CA PHE A 58 7.73 -19.22 -3.43
C PHE A 58 8.01 -18.86 -1.96
N HIS A 59 8.87 -19.65 -1.33
CA HIS A 59 9.39 -19.39 0.00
C HIS A 59 10.81 -19.91 0.13
N CYS A 60 11.69 -19.10 0.64
CA CYS A 60 13.06 -19.48 1.00
C CYS A 60 13.15 -19.78 2.49
N PHE A 61 13.56 -20.99 2.85
CA PHE A 61 13.76 -21.39 4.26
C PHE A 61 15.09 -20.87 4.84
N GLY A 62 15.99 -20.32 4.02
CA GLY A 62 17.25 -19.72 4.46
C GLY A 62 17.09 -18.26 4.90
N CYS A 63 16.47 -17.42 4.07
CA CYS A 63 16.31 -15.99 4.34
C CYS A 63 14.87 -15.55 4.62
N SER A 64 13.93 -16.49 4.66
CA SER A 64 12.49 -16.24 4.87
C SER A 64 11.81 -15.35 3.82
N THR A 65 12.49 -15.05 2.72
CA THR A 65 11.89 -14.31 1.60
C THR A 65 10.80 -15.16 0.95
N SER A 66 9.65 -14.56 0.72
CA SER A 66 8.50 -15.26 0.17
C SER A 66 7.61 -14.33 -0.66
N GLY A 67 6.84 -14.91 -1.60
CA GLY A 67 5.93 -14.14 -2.43
C GLY A 67 5.41 -14.90 -3.65
N ASP A 68 4.71 -14.15 -4.49
CA ASP A 68 4.19 -14.55 -5.79
C ASP A 68 5.09 -14.06 -6.94
N ALA A 69 4.61 -14.17 -8.17
CA ALA A 69 5.30 -13.71 -9.37
C ALA A 69 5.62 -12.21 -9.35
N ILE A 70 4.70 -11.38 -8.85
CA ILE A 70 4.91 -9.93 -8.76
C ILE A 70 6.02 -9.64 -7.76
N LYS A 71 5.97 -10.28 -6.59
CA LYS A 71 7.00 -10.11 -5.56
C LYS A 71 8.36 -10.58 -6.04
N PHE A 72 8.41 -11.64 -6.83
CA PHE A 72 9.65 -12.13 -7.44
C PHE A 72 10.27 -11.05 -8.34
N LEU A 73 9.53 -10.52 -9.31
CA LEU A 73 10.02 -9.49 -10.24
C LEU A 73 10.41 -8.18 -9.53
N THR A 74 9.62 -7.75 -8.55
CA THR A 74 9.92 -6.52 -7.79
C THR A 74 11.21 -6.65 -6.98
N GLN A 75 11.54 -7.84 -6.48
CA GLN A 75 12.75 -8.05 -5.70
C GLN A 75 13.97 -8.42 -6.55
N TYR A 76 13.79 -9.25 -7.57
CA TYR A 76 14.88 -9.76 -8.40
C TYR A 76 15.29 -8.77 -9.48
N ASP A 77 14.33 -8.29 -10.28
CA ASP A 77 14.56 -7.32 -11.36
C ASP A 77 14.47 -5.87 -10.90
N ARG A 78 14.11 -5.64 -9.62
CA ARG A 78 13.92 -4.31 -9.03
C ARG A 78 12.85 -3.48 -9.74
N LEU A 79 11.89 -4.13 -10.36
CA LEU A 79 10.76 -3.47 -11.00
C LEU A 79 9.83 -2.84 -9.96
N SER A 80 9.20 -1.72 -10.32
CA SER A 80 8.06 -1.23 -9.56
C SER A 80 6.89 -2.21 -9.66
N PHE A 81 5.93 -2.11 -8.75
CA PHE A 81 4.73 -2.96 -8.79
C PHE A 81 3.99 -2.88 -10.13
N SER A 82 3.86 -1.68 -10.70
CA SER A 82 3.19 -1.47 -11.98
C SER A 82 3.93 -2.14 -13.13
N GLU A 83 5.25 -1.97 -13.20
CA GLU A 83 6.10 -2.59 -14.24
C GLU A 83 6.05 -4.13 -14.15
N ALA A 84 6.08 -4.69 -12.93
CA ALA A 84 5.96 -6.13 -12.76
C ALA A 84 4.61 -6.68 -13.24
N VAL A 85 3.51 -5.99 -12.94
CA VAL A 85 2.17 -6.38 -13.43
C VAL A 85 2.07 -6.28 -14.95
N GLU A 86 2.63 -5.24 -15.55
CA GLU A 86 2.67 -5.05 -17.00
C GLU A 86 3.49 -6.13 -17.70
N ASP A 87 4.66 -6.47 -17.17
CA ASP A 87 5.52 -7.54 -17.70
C ASP A 87 4.80 -8.90 -17.67
N LEU A 88 4.21 -9.25 -16.52
CA LEU A 88 3.46 -10.49 -16.38
C LEU A 88 2.23 -10.54 -17.29
N ALA A 89 1.49 -9.44 -17.42
CA ALA A 89 0.34 -9.35 -18.33
C ALA A 89 0.77 -9.56 -19.80
N LYS A 90 1.89 -8.95 -20.19
CA LYS A 90 2.47 -9.12 -21.53
C LYS A 90 2.88 -10.56 -21.79
N ARG A 91 3.56 -11.21 -20.83
CA ARG A 91 3.96 -12.64 -20.92
C ARG A 91 2.75 -13.57 -21.05
N ALA A 92 1.70 -13.30 -20.29
CA ALA A 92 0.46 -14.07 -20.35
C ALA A 92 -0.44 -13.70 -21.54
N SER A 93 -0.04 -12.74 -22.40
CA SER A 93 -0.85 -12.22 -23.51
C SER A 93 -2.21 -11.67 -23.04
N ILE A 94 -2.29 -11.15 -21.83
CA ILE A 94 -3.48 -10.52 -21.26
C ILE A 94 -3.43 -9.03 -21.61
N PRO A 95 -4.46 -8.49 -22.31
CA PRO A 95 -4.48 -7.07 -22.62
C PRO A 95 -4.54 -6.23 -21.34
N LEU A 96 -3.70 -5.19 -21.27
CA LEU A 96 -3.62 -4.32 -20.12
C LEU A 96 -4.97 -3.63 -19.88
N GLN A 97 -5.57 -3.92 -18.76
CA GLN A 97 -6.74 -3.21 -18.25
C GLN A 97 -6.27 -2.09 -17.31
N ILE A 98 -5.85 -0.98 -17.91
CA ILE A 98 -5.52 0.22 -17.15
C ILE A 98 -6.85 0.87 -16.80
N GLU A 99 -7.15 0.99 -15.52
CA GLU A 99 -8.23 1.86 -15.08
C GLU A 99 -7.81 3.30 -15.39
N SER A 100 -8.15 3.75 -16.60
CA SER A 100 -8.00 5.16 -16.97
C SER A 100 -8.92 5.96 -16.07
N GLY A 101 -8.32 6.61 -15.05
CA GLY A 101 -8.92 7.73 -14.36
C GLY A 101 -10.33 7.56 -13.79
N SER A 102 -10.83 6.34 -13.61
CA SER A 102 -12.06 6.15 -12.87
C SER A 102 -11.70 6.25 -11.39
N SER A 103 -12.21 7.29 -10.77
CA SER A 103 -12.33 7.44 -9.34
C SER A 103 -12.21 6.07 -8.66
N ARG A 104 -11.31 5.96 -7.67
CA ARG A 104 -11.40 4.92 -6.67
C ARG A 104 -12.89 4.59 -6.54
N ARG A 105 -13.28 3.33 -6.79
CA ARG A 105 -14.45 2.82 -6.09
C ARG A 105 -14.03 2.80 -4.64
N THR A 106 -13.98 3.97 -4.06
CA THR A 106 -13.93 4.15 -2.65
C THR A 106 -15.17 3.43 -2.16
N ASN A 107 -14.96 2.45 -1.30
CA ASN A 107 -16.05 1.95 -0.49
C ASN A 107 -16.74 3.22 0.02
N PRO A 108 -18.06 3.42 -0.23
CA PRO A 108 -18.73 4.64 0.20
C PRO A 108 -18.49 4.96 1.67
N ASP A 109 -18.30 3.94 2.49
CA ASP A 109 -18.01 4.06 3.92
C ASP A 109 -16.56 4.51 4.17
N GLU A 110 -15.59 4.05 3.37
CA GLU A 110 -14.19 4.52 3.42
C GLU A 110 -14.07 6.00 2.97
N ASP A 111 -14.83 6.41 1.96
CA ASP A 111 -14.88 7.81 1.51
C ASP A 111 -15.52 8.72 2.55
N ARG A 112 -16.56 8.25 3.23
CA ARG A 112 -17.21 8.97 4.36
C ARG A 112 -16.23 9.16 5.51
N GLY A 113 -15.55 8.10 5.96
CA GLY A 113 -14.54 8.17 7.00
C GLY A 113 -13.41 9.14 6.66
N LEU A 114 -12.90 9.10 5.42
CA LEU A 114 -11.88 10.03 4.96
C LEU A 114 -12.36 11.48 4.92
N ARG A 115 -13.63 11.74 4.59
CA ARG A 115 -14.23 13.08 4.65
C ARG A 115 -14.29 13.59 6.09
N CYS A 116 -14.73 12.77 7.04
CA CYS A 116 -14.72 13.12 8.47
C CYS A 116 -13.33 13.49 8.94
N LEU A 117 -12.31 12.69 8.61
CA LEU A 117 -10.92 12.94 9.00
C LEU A 117 -10.37 14.23 8.38
N ARG A 118 -10.68 14.53 7.13
CA ARG A 118 -10.27 15.77 6.47
C ARG A 118 -10.89 17.00 7.14
N GLU A 119 -12.17 16.94 7.45
CA GLU A 119 -12.88 18.03 8.16
C GLU A 119 -12.32 18.23 9.58
N ALA A 120 -12.06 17.15 10.30
CA ALA A 120 -11.45 17.23 11.61
C ALA A 120 -10.04 17.85 11.54
N ALA A 121 -9.22 17.44 10.59
CA ALA A 121 -7.89 18.00 10.36
C ALA A 121 -7.96 19.50 10.02
N THR A 122 -8.90 19.90 9.18
CA THR A 122 -9.13 21.31 8.82
C THR A 122 -9.55 22.10 10.05
N PHE A 123 -10.49 21.60 10.84
CA PHE A 123 -10.95 22.22 12.08
C PHE A 123 -9.81 22.43 13.08
N TYR A 124 -8.98 21.44 13.33
CA TYR A 124 -7.85 21.55 14.23
C TYR A 124 -6.77 22.54 13.74
N ARG A 125 -6.56 22.64 12.43
CA ARG A 125 -5.65 23.64 11.85
C ARG A 125 -6.19 25.06 11.98
N GLU A 126 -7.49 25.27 11.75
CA GLU A 126 -8.15 26.55 11.98
C GLU A 126 -8.00 26.99 13.43
N ASN A 127 -8.20 26.06 14.39
CA ASN A 127 -8.02 26.34 15.81
C ASN A 127 -6.55 26.68 16.16
N LEU A 128 -5.57 26.06 15.53
CA LEU A 128 -4.16 26.40 15.73
C LEU A 128 -3.87 27.84 15.32
N SER A 129 -4.51 28.32 14.23
CA SER A 129 -4.36 29.69 13.73
C SER A 129 -5.25 30.72 14.43
N ALA A 130 -6.20 30.26 15.27
CA ALA A 130 -7.10 31.11 16.04
C ALA A 130 -6.42 31.64 17.32
N PRO A 131 -6.95 32.70 17.96
CA PRO A 131 -6.39 33.21 19.22
C PRO A 131 -6.24 32.15 20.31
N GLU A 132 -7.14 31.20 20.37
CA GLU A 132 -7.15 30.06 21.31
C GLU A 132 -5.95 29.13 21.11
N GLY A 133 -5.39 29.08 19.88
CA GLY A 133 -4.22 28.28 19.51
C GLY A 133 -2.87 28.90 19.89
N ALA A 134 -2.84 30.13 20.43
CA ALA A 134 -1.61 30.87 20.70
C ALA A 134 -0.62 30.09 21.57
N SER A 135 -1.10 29.39 22.60
CA SER A 135 -0.26 28.57 23.49
C SER A 135 0.37 27.38 22.74
N ALA A 136 -0.36 26.78 21.82
CA ALA A 136 0.16 25.70 20.99
C ALA A 136 1.19 26.20 19.97
N ILE A 137 0.99 27.36 19.37
CA ILE A 137 1.98 28.00 18.49
C ILE A 137 3.27 28.29 19.25
N GLU A 138 3.17 28.85 20.46
CA GLU A 138 4.34 29.11 21.29
C GLU A 138 5.09 27.82 21.66
N TYR A 139 4.36 26.76 21.99
CA TYR A 139 4.96 25.43 22.21
C TYR A 139 5.70 24.91 20.96
N LEU A 140 5.11 25.02 19.76
CA LEU A 140 5.76 24.61 18.52
C LEU A 140 7.01 25.43 18.23
N ARG A 141 6.98 26.74 18.53
CA ARG A 141 8.14 27.64 18.41
C ARG A 141 9.28 27.21 19.34
N GLN A 142 8.98 26.90 20.61
CA GLN A 142 9.96 26.42 21.58
C GLN A 142 10.59 25.08 21.14
N ARG A 143 9.83 24.25 20.43
CA ARG A 143 10.29 22.99 19.81
C ARG A 143 11.02 23.18 18.48
N THR A 144 11.20 24.42 18.03
CA THR A 144 11.88 24.74 16.76
C THR A 144 11.20 24.08 15.56
N ILE A 145 9.85 23.96 15.57
CA ILE A 145 9.06 23.44 14.47
C ILE A 145 8.61 24.61 13.60
N PRO A 146 9.23 24.82 12.41
CA PRO A 146 8.91 25.95 11.56
C PRO A 146 7.53 25.78 10.88
N GLU A 147 6.96 26.89 10.42
CA GLU A 147 5.62 26.96 9.86
C GLU A 147 5.43 26.02 8.64
N ASN A 148 6.41 25.92 7.76
CA ASN A 148 6.38 24.99 6.63
C ASN A 148 6.26 23.51 7.04
N MET A 149 6.83 23.14 8.18
CA MET A 149 6.67 21.79 8.77
C MET A 149 5.28 21.62 9.37
N GLN A 150 4.75 22.66 10.03
CA GLN A 150 3.38 22.63 10.58
C GLN A 150 2.35 22.43 9.46
N GLU A 151 2.51 23.11 8.34
CA GLU A 151 1.67 22.94 7.15
C GLU A 151 1.84 21.56 6.52
N HIS A 152 3.08 21.12 6.30
CA HIS A 152 3.38 19.84 5.66
C HIS A 152 2.78 18.66 6.42
N PHE A 153 2.90 18.66 7.75
CA PHE A 153 2.36 17.62 8.62
C PHE A 153 0.92 17.88 9.10
N GLN A 154 0.29 18.96 8.62
CA GLN A 154 -1.08 19.34 8.96
C GLN A 154 -1.30 19.41 10.47
N LEU A 155 -0.35 20.01 11.21
CA LEU A 155 -0.46 20.14 12.64
C LEU A 155 -1.66 21.03 12.99
N GLY A 156 -2.38 20.66 14.02
CA GLY A 156 -3.53 21.37 14.53
C GLY A 156 -3.62 21.25 16.05
N VAL A 157 -4.55 21.97 16.67
CA VAL A 157 -4.82 21.90 18.10
C VAL A 157 -6.29 21.64 18.35
N SER A 158 -6.59 20.73 19.26
CA SER A 158 -7.96 20.55 19.75
C SER A 158 -8.38 21.74 20.60
N PRO A 159 -9.56 22.32 20.35
CA PRO A 159 -10.11 23.30 21.28
C PRO A 159 -10.44 22.64 22.62
N ASP A 160 -10.55 23.44 23.66
CA ASP A 160 -10.98 22.99 25.00
C ASP A 160 -12.51 22.79 25.08
N GLU A 161 -13.06 22.18 24.02
CA GLU A 161 -14.46 21.85 23.89
C GLU A 161 -14.64 20.37 23.59
N TRP A 162 -15.40 19.66 24.42
CA TRP A 162 -15.64 18.24 24.27
C TRP A 162 -16.34 17.86 22.94
N GLN A 163 -17.20 18.72 22.42
CA GLN A 163 -18.01 18.45 21.23
C GLN A 163 -17.60 19.26 19.98
N GLY A 164 -16.49 19.97 20.01
CA GLY A 164 -16.10 20.90 18.95
C GLY A 164 -16.06 20.26 17.57
N VAL A 165 -15.44 19.08 17.43
CA VAL A 165 -15.37 18.33 16.16
C VAL A 165 -16.75 17.84 15.73
N LEU A 166 -17.56 17.32 16.65
CA LEU A 166 -18.92 16.84 16.35
C LEU A 166 -19.80 17.97 15.82
N ASN A 167 -19.75 19.14 16.47
CA ASN A 167 -20.48 20.33 16.05
C ASN A 167 -20.04 20.77 14.64
N ARG A 168 -18.74 20.74 14.37
CA ARG A 168 -18.20 21.08 13.04
C ARG A 168 -18.68 20.12 11.97
N LEU A 169 -18.67 18.82 12.21
CA LEU A 169 -19.12 17.79 11.27
C LEU A 169 -20.61 17.93 10.99
N GLN A 170 -21.43 18.19 12.01
CA GLN A 170 -22.88 18.44 11.86
C GLN A 170 -23.15 19.69 11.03
N GLN A 171 -22.44 20.79 11.24
CA GLN A 171 -22.56 22.01 10.44
C GLN A 171 -22.26 21.75 8.95
N ASN A 172 -21.29 20.87 8.67
CA ASN A 172 -20.92 20.47 7.31
C ASN A 172 -21.76 19.31 6.76
N LYS A 173 -22.90 18.98 7.42
CA LYS A 173 -23.84 17.92 7.03
C LYS A 173 -23.18 16.53 6.91
N ILE A 174 -22.18 16.26 7.73
CA ILE A 174 -21.55 14.95 7.86
C ILE A 174 -22.21 14.24 9.04
N ALA A 175 -22.76 13.06 8.79
CA ALA A 175 -23.46 12.31 9.84
C ALA A 175 -22.47 11.72 10.86
N VAL A 176 -22.79 11.83 12.15
CA VAL A 176 -21.97 11.26 13.22
C VAL A 176 -21.88 9.74 13.13
N THR A 177 -22.90 9.10 12.58
CA THR A 177 -22.89 7.65 12.28
C THR A 177 -21.77 7.24 11.32
N ASP A 178 -21.29 8.15 10.48
CA ASP A 178 -20.18 7.91 9.57
C ASP A 178 -18.81 7.80 10.28
N LEU A 179 -18.76 8.14 11.58
CA LEU A 179 -17.58 8.03 12.45
C LEU A 179 -17.51 6.70 13.20
N LEU A 180 -18.64 6.03 13.36
CA LEU A 180 -18.74 4.86 14.24
C LEU A 180 -18.73 3.53 13.47
N GLY A 181 -18.71 3.58 12.12
CA GLY A 181 -18.46 2.46 11.19
C GLY A 181 -19.47 1.33 11.29
#